data_311e0a39453688fc26af378fa5f9df56
#
_entry.id   311e0a39453688fc26af378fa5f9df56
#
_cell.length_a   1.000
_cell.length_b   1.000
_cell.length_c   1.000
_cell.angle_alpha   90.00
_cell.angle_beta   90.00
_cell.angle_gamma   90.00
#
_symmetry.space_group_name_H-M   'P 1'
#
loop_
_entity.id
_entity.type
_entity.pdbx_description
1 polymer ?
#
loop_
_entity_poly.entity_id
_entity_poly.type
_entity_poly.pdbx_seq_one_letter_code
_entity_poly.pdbx_strand_id
1 'polypeptide(L)'
;MNIENIQKQIEPLSQKLLNHSLYSKINSIEDLRIFTQNHVYAVWDFMSLLKSLQLILTCTKTPWMPNKNSETAYLINEIVLAEETDVNQEGVRKSHYELYLDAMYDLSLIHISEPTRPERIGD
;
A
#
# COMPACT_ATOMS: atom_id res chain seq x y z
N MET A 1 17.33 -5.48 20.87
CA MET A 1 17.27 -5.62 19.41
C MET A 1 18.14 -4.54 18.79
N ASN A 2 19.03 -4.91 17.91
CA ASN A 2 19.98 -3.99 17.28
C ASN A 2 19.48 -3.60 15.90
N ILE A 3 19.11 -2.34 15.73
CA ILE A 3 18.57 -1.82 14.47
C ILE A 3 19.60 -1.93 13.34
N GLU A 4 20.87 -1.65 13.62
CA GLU A 4 21.93 -1.76 12.61
C GLU A 4 22.07 -3.19 12.08
N ASN A 5 21.93 -4.18 12.97
CA ASN A 5 22.01 -5.58 12.57
C ASN A 5 20.83 -5.96 11.68
N ILE A 6 19.63 -5.49 12.01
CA ILE A 6 18.44 -5.71 11.19
C ILE A 6 18.63 -5.09 9.82
N GLN A 7 19.12 -3.84 9.76
CA GLN A 7 19.36 -3.17 8.48
C GLN A 7 20.37 -3.91 7.63
N LYS A 8 21.42 -4.47 8.23
CA LYS A 8 22.40 -5.28 7.51
C LYS A 8 21.77 -6.55 6.94
N GLN A 9 20.85 -7.17 7.66
CA GLN A 9 20.21 -8.40 7.22
C GLN A 9 19.24 -8.17 6.08
N ILE A 10 18.53 -7.04 6.07
CA ILE A 10 17.55 -6.74 5.03
C ILE A 10 18.15 -6.04 3.81
N GLU A 11 19.37 -5.49 3.91
CA GLU A 11 19.99 -4.74 2.82
C GLU A 11 20.11 -5.56 1.52
N PRO A 12 20.58 -6.82 1.54
CA PRO A 12 20.63 -7.62 0.31
C PRO A 12 19.25 -7.80 -0.32
N LEU A 13 18.21 -7.97 0.49
CA LEU A 13 16.85 -8.10 0.00
C LEU A 13 16.34 -6.79 -0.59
N SER A 14 16.66 -5.66 0.05
CA SER A 14 16.32 -4.33 -0.47
C SER A 14 16.95 -4.11 -1.83
N GLN A 15 18.22 -4.49 -2.02
CA GLN A 15 18.91 -4.36 -3.30
C GLN A 15 18.27 -5.24 -4.35
N LYS A 16 17.87 -6.46 -4.00
CA LYS A 16 17.16 -7.34 -4.93
C LYS A 16 15.84 -6.73 -5.39
N LEU A 17 15.10 -6.11 -4.47
CA LEU A 17 13.85 -5.45 -4.81
C LEU A 17 14.07 -4.26 -5.75
N LEU A 18 15.07 -3.42 -5.44
CA LEU A 18 15.37 -2.23 -6.24
C LEU A 18 15.80 -2.59 -7.67
N ASN A 19 16.49 -3.72 -7.83
CA ASN A 19 17.03 -4.18 -9.11
C ASN A 19 16.18 -5.28 -9.74
N HIS A 20 14.96 -5.50 -9.24
CA HIS A 20 14.10 -6.55 -9.75
C HIS A 20 13.71 -6.26 -11.21
N SER A 21 13.75 -7.31 -12.02
CA SER A 21 13.46 -7.20 -13.45
C SER A 21 12.05 -6.71 -13.76
N LEU A 22 11.12 -6.82 -12.81
CA LEU A 22 9.75 -6.35 -12.98
C LEU A 22 9.69 -4.87 -13.33
N TYR A 23 10.53 -4.05 -12.69
CA TYR A 23 10.51 -2.60 -12.93
C TYR A 23 10.86 -2.25 -14.37
N SER A 24 11.73 -3.02 -14.99
CA SER A 24 12.09 -2.80 -16.40
C SER A 24 11.04 -3.33 -17.37
N LYS A 25 10.10 -4.14 -16.89
CA LYS A 25 9.05 -4.72 -17.73
C LYS A 25 7.76 -3.91 -17.75
N ILE A 26 7.62 -2.93 -16.86
CA ILE A 26 6.44 -2.07 -16.83
C ILE A 26 6.69 -0.89 -17.76
N ASN A 27 6.30 -1.06 -19.03
CA ASN A 27 6.59 -0.07 -20.09
C ASN A 27 5.33 0.52 -20.71
N SER A 28 4.16 0.05 -20.33
CA SER A 28 2.91 0.49 -20.91
C SER A 28 1.82 0.58 -19.85
N ILE A 29 0.72 1.22 -20.20
CA ILE A 29 -0.46 1.30 -19.33
C ILE A 29 -1.03 -0.10 -19.09
N GLU A 30 -0.98 -0.96 -20.10
CA GLU A 30 -1.46 -2.33 -19.94
C GLU A 30 -0.61 -3.11 -18.95
N ASP A 31 0.72 -2.96 -19.03
CA ASP A 31 1.62 -3.57 -18.06
C ASP A 31 1.33 -3.08 -16.65
N LEU A 32 1.04 -1.79 -16.50
CA LEU A 32 0.72 -1.20 -15.21
C LEU A 32 -0.61 -1.75 -14.68
N ARG A 33 -1.60 -1.95 -15.54
CA ARG A 33 -2.87 -2.58 -15.13
C ARG A 33 -2.63 -3.98 -14.58
N ILE A 34 -1.86 -4.77 -15.30
CA ILE A 34 -1.55 -6.14 -14.88
C ILE A 34 -0.82 -6.11 -13.54
N PHE A 35 0.16 -5.23 -13.40
CA PHE A 35 0.90 -5.10 -12.16
C PHE A 35 -0.04 -4.76 -10.99
N THR A 36 -0.88 -3.75 -11.15
CA THR A 36 -1.75 -3.30 -10.05
C THR A 36 -2.79 -4.34 -9.68
N GLN A 37 -3.30 -5.09 -10.65
CA GLN A 37 -4.25 -6.17 -10.38
C GLN A 37 -3.67 -7.26 -9.49
N ASN A 38 -2.37 -7.44 -9.51
CA ASN A 38 -1.69 -8.40 -8.66
C ASN A 38 -1.17 -7.75 -7.38
N HIS A 39 -0.62 -6.56 -7.48
CA HIS A 39 -0.02 -5.87 -6.33
C HIS A 39 -1.07 -5.39 -5.31
N VAL A 40 -2.32 -5.23 -5.72
CA VAL A 40 -3.39 -4.80 -4.81
C VAL A 40 -3.54 -5.75 -3.61
N TYR A 41 -3.27 -7.04 -3.81
CA TYR A 41 -3.31 -8.00 -2.72
C TYR A 41 -2.22 -7.74 -1.68
N ALA A 42 -1.04 -7.29 -2.13
CA ALA A 42 0.03 -6.91 -1.23
C ALA A 42 -0.32 -5.65 -0.44
N VAL A 43 -1.03 -4.70 -1.05
CA VAL A 43 -1.52 -3.51 -0.35
C VAL A 43 -2.52 -3.92 0.74
N TRP A 44 -3.44 -4.82 0.43
CA TRP A 44 -4.38 -5.37 1.40
C TRP A 44 -3.65 -6.08 2.54
N ASP A 45 -2.69 -6.94 2.21
CA ASP A 45 -1.90 -7.69 3.20
C ASP A 45 -1.12 -6.74 4.11
N PHE A 46 -0.58 -5.66 3.56
CA PHE A 46 0.12 -4.66 4.37
C PHE A 46 -0.81 -4.04 5.40
N MET A 47 -2.04 -3.68 5.01
CA MET A 47 -3.01 -3.13 5.95
C MET A 47 -3.36 -4.12 7.04
N SER A 48 -3.50 -5.39 6.69
CA SER A 48 -3.79 -6.45 7.66
C SER A 48 -2.62 -6.64 8.63
N LEU A 49 -1.39 -6.65 8.11
CA LEU A 49 -0.20 -6.73 8.95
C LEU A 49 -0.10 -5.54 9.90
N LEU A 50 -0.35 -4.34 9.40
CA LEU A 50 -0.32 -3.11 10.19
C LEU A 50 -1.32 -3.19 11.35
N LYS A 51 -2.54 -3.65 11.09
CA LYS A 51 -3.56 -3.80 12.14
C LYS A 51 -3.18 -4.89 13.14
N SER A 52 -2.55 -5.97 12.70
CA SER A 52 -2.02 -7.00 13.61
C SER A 52 -0.94 -6.42 14.52
N LEU A 53 -0.05 -5.60 13.97
CA LEU A 53 0.97 -4.94 14.78
C LEU A 53 0.35 -3.96 15.78
N GLN A 54 -0.70 -3.26 15.38
CA GLN A 54 -1.42 -2.37 16.29
C GLN A 54 -2.02 -3.14 17.46
N LEU A 55 -2.60 -4.31 17.21
CA LEU A 55 -3.17 -5.15 18.27
C LEU A 55 -2.11 -5.60 19.29
N ILE A 56 -0.89 -5.86 18.80
CA ILE A 56 0.19 -6.40 19.64
C ILE A 56 0.96 -5.28 20.34
N LEU A 57 1.24 -4.18 19.63
CA LEU A 57 2.18 -3.16 20.09
C LEU A 57 1.51 -1.92 20.68
N THR A 58 0.18 -1.86 20.62
CA THR A 58 -0.62 -0.82 21.27
C THR A 58 -1.71 -1.48 22.10
N CYS A 59 -2.61 -0.69 22.67
CA CYS A 59 -3.77 -1.24 23.36
C CYS A 59 -5.05 -0.82 22.63
N THR A 60 -5.74 -1.79 22.06
CA THR A 60 -7.03 -1.58 21.40
C THR A 60 -8.19 -2.16 22.20
N LYS A 61 -7.91 -2.60 23.42
CA LYS A 61 -8.90 -3.24 24.29
C LYS A 61 -9.52 -2.26 25.27
N THR A 62 -10.64 -2.63 25.84
CA THR A 62 -11.29 -1.90 26.92
C THR A 62 -11.40 -2.81 28.14
N PRO A 63 -11.10 -2.34 29.37
CA PRO A 63 -10.59 -0.99 29.66
C PRO A 63 -9.20 -0.77 29.09
N TRP A 64 -8.92 0.46 28.67
CA TRP A 64 -7.62 0.80 28.09
C TRP A 64 -6.52 0.76 29.15
N MET A 65 -5.37 0.25 28.75
CA MET A 65 -4.15 0.25 29.58
C MET A 65 -2.99 0.72 28.70
N PRO A 66 -2.05 1.49 29.28
CA PRO A 66 -0.92 1.96 28.50
C PRO A 66 0.04 0.84 28.13
N ASN A 67 0.60 0.93 26.94
CA ASN A 67 1.64 0.00 26.51
C ASN A 67 2.99 0.40 27.14
N LYS A 68 3.83 -0.61 27.41
CA LYS A 68 5.12 -0.38 28.04
C LYS A 68 6.07 0.44 27.17
N ASN A 69 5.98 0.28 25.86
CA ASN A 69 6.84 1.00 24.93
C ASN A 69 6.02 2.04 24.17
N SER A 70 5.98 3.25 24.73
CA SER A 70 5.21 4.34 24.18
C SER A 70 5.71 4.79 22.80
N GLU A 71 7.00 4.71 22.56
CA GLU A 71 7.58 5.13 21.27
C GLU A 71 7.13 4.17 20.15
N THR A 72 7.15 2.87 20.44
CA THR A 72 6.67 1.88 19.47
C THR A 72 5.18 2.05 19.20
N ALA A 73 4.40 2.27 20.25
CA ALA A 73 2.96 2.49 20.12
C ALA A 73 2.68 3.76 19.29
N TYR A 74 3.42 4.82 19.53
CA TYR A 74 3.31 6.05 18.76
C TYR A 74 3.60 5.81 17.29
N LEU A 75 4.70 5.12 16.98
CA LEU A 75 5.08 4.82 15.61
C LEU A 75 3.98 4.05 14.87
N ILE A 76 3.46 3.01 15.49
CA ILE A 76 2.39 2.21 14.88
C ILE A 76 1.13 3.03 14.68
N ASN A 77 0.72 3.80 15.67
CA ASN A 77 -0.48 4.63 15.55
C ASN A 77 -0.34 5.71 14.49
N GLU A 78 0.86 6.26 14.32
CA GLU A 78 1.13 7.24 13.28
C GLU A 78 0.99 6.62 11.89
N ILE A 79 1.52 5.42 11.70
CA ILE A 79 1.39 4.69 10.43
C ILE A 79 -0.08 4.34 10.16
N VAL A 80 -0.80 3.88 11.19
CA VAL A 80 -2.22 3.57 11.06
C VAL A 80 -3.00 4.81 10.65
N LEU A 81 -2.73 5.94 11.29
CA LEU A 81 -3.39 7.20 10.96
C LEU A 81 -3.16 7.56 9.49
N ALA A 82 -1.93 7.45 9.02
CA ALA A 82 -1.58 7.81 7.65
C ALA A 82 -2.17 6.86 6.61
N GLU A 83 -2.19 5.56 6.92
CA GLU A 83 -2.57 4.55 5.94
C GLU A 83 -4.07 4.28 5.93
N GLU A 84 -4.70 4.32 7.09
CA GLU A 84 -6.12 3.99 7.21
C GLU A 84 -7.01 5.21 6.92
N THR A 85 -6.51 6.41 7.19
CA THR A 85 -7.27 7.65 7.02
C THR A 85 -6.43 8.69 6.30
N ASP A 86 -6.08 8.37 5.07
CA ASP A 86 -5.40 9.28 4.16
C ASP A 86 -6.41 10.26 3.54
N VAL A 87 -5.97 11.09 2.63
CA VAL A 87 -6.85 11.98 1.87
C VAL A 87 -6.52 11.85 0.39
N ASN A 88 -7.57 11.95 -0.44
CA ASN A 88 -7.37 12.00 -1.88
C ASN A 88 -7.09 13.43 -2.33
N GLN A 89 -6.98 13.63 -3.65
CA GLN A 89 -6.67 14.92 -4.26
C GLN A 89 -7.73 15.99 -3.97
N GLU A 90 -8.96 15.58 -3.68
CA GLU A 90 -10.09 16.46 -3.41
C GLU A 90 -10.28 16.70 -1.91
N GLY A 91 -9.37 16.18 -1.08
CA GLY A 91 -9.46 16.34 0.36
C GLY A 91 -10.44 15.41 1.06
N VAL A 92 -10.90 14.35 0.37
CA VAL A 92 -11.80 13.35 0.94
C VAL A 92 -10.98 12.29 1.66
N ARG A 93 -11.40 11.94 2.88
CA ARG A 93 -10.74 10.89 3.67
C ARG A 93 -11.00 9.53 3.05
N LYS A 94 -9.93 8.83 2.74
CA LYS A 94 -9.95 7.47 2.22
C LYS A 94 -8.69 6.74 2.70
N SER A 95 -8.81 5.44 2.93
CA SER A 95 -7.63 4.65 3.24
C SER A 95 -6.70 4.56 2.03
N HIS A 96 -5.44 4.27 2.27
CA HIS A 96 -4.47 4.05 1.20
C HIS A 96 -4.95 2.94 0.25
N TYR A 97 -5.56 1.88 0.81
CA TYR A 97 -6.12 0.80 0.02
C TYR A 97 -7.23 1.29 -0.93
N GLU A 98 -8.14 2.13 -0.44
CA GLU A 98 -9.20 2.70 -1.27
C GLU A 98 -8.64 3.62 -2.35
N LEU A 99 -7.61 4.40 -2.03
CA LEU A 99 -6.92 5.23 -3.02
C LEU A 99 -6.28 4.37 -4.11
N TYR A 100 -5.74 3.22 -3.73
CA TYR A 100 -5.17 2.27 -4.68
C TYR A 100 -6.25 1.72 -5.62
N LEU A 101 -7.41 1.37 -5.08
CA LEU A 101 -8.54 0.90 -5.89
C LEU A 101 -9.03 2.00 -6.85
N ASP A 102 -9.08 3.25 -6.39
CA ASP A 102 -9.46 4.38 -7.24
C ASP A 102 -8.47 4.53 -8.40
N ALA A 103 -7.18 4.40 -8.13
CA ALA A 103 -6.16 4.47 -9.17
C ALA A 103 -6.30 3.33 -10.18
N MET A 104 -6.61 2.12 -9.73
CA MET A 104 -6.86 1.00 -10.63
C MET A 104 -8.07 1.25 -11.51
N TYR A 105 -9.12 1.84 -10.94
CA TYR A 105 -10.30 2.20 -11.70
C TYR A 105 -9.96 3.23 -12.78
N ASP A 106 -9.21 4.26 -12.43
CA ASP A 106 -8.79 5.30 -13.38
C ASP A 106 -7.97 4.71 -14.51
N LEU A 107 -7.08 3.77 -14.22
CA LEU A 107 -6.31 3.08 -15.25
C LEU A 107 -7.21 2.30 -16.21
N SER A 108 -8.30 1.73 -15.73
CA SER A 108 -9.24 1.02 -16.58
C SER A 108 -9.98 1.96 -17.55
N LEU A 109 -10.25 3.20 -17.12
CA LEU A 109 -10.91 4.20 -17.95
C LEU A 109 -10.02 4.72 -19.09
N ILE A 110 -8.70 4.79 -18.88
CA ILE A 110 -7.77 5.20 -19.95
C ILE A 110 -7.92 4.29 -21.17
N HIS A 111 -8.15 3.01 -20.93
CA HIS A 111 -8.37 2.05 -22.01
C HIS A 111 -9.60 2.40 -22.87
N ILE A 112 -10.66 2.89 -22.23
CA ILE A 112 -11.90 3.29 -22.92
C ILE A 112 -11.68 4.50 -23.80
N SER A 113 -10.84 5.41 -23.40
CA SER A 113 -10.63 6.69 -24.08
C SER A 113 -9.64 6.63 -25.25
N GLU A 114 -9.05 5.47 -25.54
CA GLU A 114 -8.11 5.34 -26.66
C GLU A 114 -8.83 5.44 -28.01
N PRO A 115 -8.41 6.35 -28.87
CA PRO A 115 -9.11 6.55 -30.15
C PRO A 115 -8.94 5.41 -31.14
N THR A 116 -8.01 4.51 -30.92
CA THR A 116 -7.74 3.37 -31.80
C THR A 116 -8.62 2.17 -31.48
N ARG A 117 -9.61 2.32 -30.60
CA ARG A 117 -10.47 1.22 -30.19
C ARG A 117 -11.92 1.52 -30.53
N PRO A 118 -12.25 1.62 -31.80
CA PRO A 118 -13.59 2.06 -32.22
C PRO A 118 -14.69 1.07 -31.89
N GLU A 119 -14.37 -0.19 -31.72
CA GLU A 119 -15.33 -1.25 -31.42
C GLU A 119 -15.71 -1.36 -29.96
N ARG A 120 -15.27 -0.44 -29.15
CA ARG A 120 -15.51 -0.50 -27.71
C ARG A 120 -16.86 0.08 -27.32
N ILE A 121 -17.85 -0.38 -28.00
CA ILE A 121 -19.23 0.04 -27.74
C ILE A 121 -19.71 -0.61 -26.46
N GLY A 122 -20.20 0.18 -25.54
CA GLY A 122 -20.68 -0.29 -24.25
C GLY A 122 -19.62 -0.37 -23.17
N ASP A 123 -18.42 0.01 -23.47
CA ASP A 123 -17.35 0.07 -22.47
C ASP A 123 -17.55 1.20 -21.46
#